data_5790e6823210c365e544b75be59e0e64
#
_entry.id   5790e6823210c365e544b75be59e0e64
#
_cell.length_a   1.000
_cell.length_b   1.000
_cell.length_c   1.000
_cell.angle_alpha   90.00
_cell.angle_beta   90.00
_cell.angle_gamma   90.00
#
_symmetry.space_group_name_H-M   'P 1'
#
loop_
_entity.id
_entity.type
_entity.pdbx_description
1 polymer ?
#
loop_
_entity_poly.entity_id
_entity_poly.type
_entity_poly.pdbx_seq_one_letter_code
_entity_poly.pdbx_strand_id
1 'polypeptide(L)'
;MSKKEDVMPKDWTGNSHSFASMLGARNYAKNEREQHDFYATDPRAIDDLLKYETFNKNIWECAVGQGHLAERLKSYGYTVECTDLIDRGYPGTEIVDFVTEKYYFDGDIITNPPYKYCSEFILNALDSIPTGNKVAMFLKLQTLEGQKRYEEIYSKYPPKTIYIYILRELVVL
;
A
#
# COMPACT_ATOMS: atom_id res chain seq x y z
N MET A 1 35.09 -7.21 51.72
CA MET A 1 34.66 -6.06 50.90
C MET A 1 34.43 -6.56 49.50
N SER A 2 33.18 -6.84 49.16
CA SER A 2 32.76 -7.32 47.86
C SER A 2 32.55 -6.12 46.93
N LYS A 3 33.29 -6.06 45.81
CA LYS A 3 33.04 -5.07 44.76
C LYS A 3 31.72 -5.44 44.09
N LYS A 4 30.72 -4.59 44.24
CA LYS A 4 29.55 -4.59 43.36
C LYS A 4 30.05 -4.14 41.98
N GLU A 5 29.99 -5.03 40.99
CA GLU A 5 30.06 -4.64 39.58
C GLU A 5 28.83 -3.80 39.26
N ASP A 6 29.05 -2.53 38.91
CA ASP A 6 28.05 -1.69 38.30
C ASP A 6 27.71 -2.29 36.93
N VAL A 7 26.63 -3.08 36.92
CA VAL A 7 25.98 -3.48 35.65
C VAL A 7 25.31 -2.26 35.10
N MET A 8 25.91 -1.64 34.08
CA MET A 8 25.23 -0.62 33.28
C MET A 8 23.85 -1.14 32.87
N PRO A 9 22.78 -0.40 33.07
CA PRO A 9 21.49 -0.79 32.53
C PRO A 9 21.62 -0.93 31.02
N LYS A 10 21.20 -2.08 30.49
CA LYS A 10 21.10 -2.25 29.05
C LYS A 10 20.18 -1.13 28.54
N ASP A 11 20.77 -0.18 27.81
CA ASP A 11 20.05 0.96 27.22
C ASP A 11 18.91 0.55 26.30
N TRP A 12 18.77 -0.75 26.06
CA TRP A 12 17.73 -1.27 25.20
C TRP A 12 17.34 -2.70 25.57
N THR A 13 16.40 -2.83 26.48
CA THR A 13 15.64 -4.07 26.61
C THR A 13 14.57 -4.05 25.53
N GLY A 14 14.92 -4.51 24.33
CA GLY A 14 13.97 -4.66 23.24
C GLY A 14 12.85 -5.60 23.63
N ASN A 15 11.82 -5.08 24.28
CA ASN A 15 10.58 -5.80 24.30
C ASN A 15 9.79 -5.45 23.03
N SER A 16 9.09 -6.42 22.48
CA SER A 16 8.27 -6.27 21.27
C SER A 16 7.23 -5.13 21.39
N HIS A 17 6.86 -4.74 22.60
CA HIS A 17 5.92 -3.66 22.90
C HIS A 17 6.51 -2.27 22.67
N SER A 18 7.77 -2.03 23.09
CA SER A 18 8.46 -0.76 22.90
C SER A 18 8.80 -0.54 21.44
N PHE A 19 9.20 -1.60 20.74
CA PHE A 19 9.49 -1.56 19.32
C PHE A 19 8.23 -1.27 18.47
N ALA A 20 7.12 -1.93 18.78
CA ALA A 20 5.84 -1.71 18.13
C ALA A 20 5.29 -0.28 18.39
N SER A 21 5.50 0.26 19.60
CA SER A 21 5.10 1.64 19.94
C SER A 21 5.95 2.68 19.21
N MET A 22 7.26 2.44 19.09
CA MET A 22 8.21 3.32 18.42
C MET A 22 7.98 3.38 16.91
N LEU A 23 7.52 2.28 16.30
CA LEU A 23 7.16 2.19 14.89
C LEU A 23 5.72 2.65 14.59
N GLY A 24 5.01 3.24 15.56
CA GLY A 24 3.61 3.66 15.38
C GLY A 24 2.61 2.51 15.29
N ALA A 25 3.07 1.25 15.48
CA ALA A 25 2.20 0.10 15.56
C ALA A 25 1.51 0.07 16.93
N ARG A 26 0.39 0.79 17.09
CA ARG A 26 -0.46 0.61 18.26
C ARG A 26 -1.00 -0.82 18.26
N ASN A 27 -0.84 -1.52 19.41
CA ASN A 27 -1.60 -2.72 19.69
C ASN A 27 -3.08 -2.34 19.75
N TYR A 28 -3.77 -2.42 18.64
CA TYR A 28 -5.21 -2.61 18.69
C TYR A 28 -5.45 -3.97 19.37
N ALA A 29 -6.34 -3.94 20.36
CA ALA A 29 -6.71 -5.11 21.14
C ALA A 29 -6.92 -6.31 20.22
N LYS A 30 -6.67 -7.52 20.75
CA LYS A 30 -6.69 -8.83 20.10
C LYS A 30 -7.97 -9.21 19.33
N ASN A 31 -8.95 -8.32 19.29
CA ASN A 31 -10.22 -8.48 18.62
C ASN A 31 -10.20 -7.54 17.40
N GLU A 32 -10.23 -8.11 16.20
CA GLU A 32 -10.39 -7.43 14.94
C GLU A 32 -9.13 -6.75 14.34
N ARG A 33 -8.07 -7.51 14.15
CA ARG A 33 -7.37 -7.36 12.88
C ARG A 33 -8.41 -7.72 11.83
N GLU A 34 -8.85 -6.72 11.08
CA GLU A 34 -9.71 -7.01 9.94
C GLU A 34 -9.06 -8.12 9.15
N GLN A 35 -9.78 -9.23 8.94
CA GLN A 35 -9.22 -10.48 8.41
C GLN A 35 -8.57 -10.28 7.04
N HIS A 36 -8.73 -9.10 6.43
CA HIS A 36 -8.31 -8.74 5.10
C HIS A 36 -7.47 -7.46 4.99
N ASP A 37 -6.89 -6.96 6.11
CA ASP A 37 -5.96 -5.79 6.14
C ASP A 37 -6.51 -4.54 5.41
N PHE A 38 -7.81 -4.26 5.61
CA PHE A 38 -8.48 -3.13 4.98
C PHE A 38 -8.19 -1.82 5.72
N TYR A 39 -7.62 -0.86 5.02
CA TYR A 39 -7.40 0.52 5.50
C TYR A 39 -8.04 1.51 4.52
N ALA A 40 -9.09 2.20 4.98
CA ALA A 40 -9.69 3.26 4.18
C ALA A 40 -8.65 4.36 3.89
N THR A 41 -8.47 4.69 2.62
CA THR A 41 -7.55 5.73 2.18
C THR A 41 -8.23 7.09 2.23
N ASP A 42 -7.54 8.11 2.74
CA ASP A 42 -8.02 9.49 2.66
C ASP A 42 -8.06 9.93 1.18
N PRO A 43 -9.24 10.33 0.65
CA PRO A 43 -9.35 10.77 -0.74
C PRO A 43 -8.42 11.92 -1.13
N ARG A 44 -7.98 12.74 -0.17
CA ARG A 44 -7.02 13.82 -0.40
C ARG A 44 -5.67 13.34 -0.93
N ALA A 45 -5.36 12.07 -0.72
CA ALA A 45 -4.16 11.46 -1.28
C ALA A 45 -4.16 11.47 -2.82
N ILE A 46 -5.33 11.31 -3.45
CA ILE A 46 -5.50 11.46 -4.90
C ILE A 46 -5.28 12.90 -5.33
N ASP A 47 -5.80 13.88 -4.55
CA ASP A 47 -5.61 15.30 -4.87
C ASP A 47 -4.14 15.66 -4.91
N ASP A 48 -3.38 15.16 -3.95
CA ASP A 48 -1.94 15.42 -3.88
C ASP A 48 -1.18 14.67 -4.98
N LEU A 49 -1.52 13.43 -5.26
CA LEU A 49 -0.91 12.65 -6.34
C LEU A 49 -1.09 13.34 -7.70
N LEU A 50 -2.30 13.80 -8.00
CA LEU A 50 -2.64 14.44 -9.28
C LEU A 50 -2.05 15.84 -9.46
N LYS A 51 -1.45 16.45 -8.42
CA LYS A 51 -0.65 17.68 -8.57
C LYS A 51 0.68 17.44 -9.26
N TYR A 52 1.22 16.23 -9.13
CA TYR A 52 2.57 15.88 -9.57
C TYR A 52 2.60 14.85 -10.69
N GLU A 53 1.54 14.05 -10.82
CA GLU A 53 1.45 12.97 -11.78
C GLU A 53 0.22 13.10 -12.68
N THR A 54 0.38 12.68 -13.93
CA THR A 54 -0.71 12.50 -14.89
C THR A 54 -0.86 11.03 -15.23
N PHE A 55 -2.08 10.58 -15.41
CA PHE A 55 -2.41 9.18 -15.65
C PHE A 55 -3.22 9.02 -16.94
N ASN A 56 -3.28 7.77 -17.44
CA ASN A 56 -4.18 7.38 -18.50
C ASN A 56 -5.63 7.68 -18.07
N LYS A 57 -6.50 7.90 -19.06
CA LYS A 57 -7.93 8.13 -18.81
C LYS A 57 -8.60 6.95 -18.11
N ASN A 58 -8.15 5.74 -18.41
CA ASN A 58 -8.61 4.51 -17.80
C ASN A 58 -7.72 4.14 -16.63
N ILE A 59 -8.31 3.98 -15.46
CA ILE A 59 -7.62 3.59 -14.22
C ILE A 59 -8.25 2.29 -13.70
N TRP A 60 -7.42 1.40 -13.19
CA TRP A 60 -7.86 0.23 -12.45
C TRP A 60 -7.53 0.39 -10.96
N GLU A 61 -8.58 0.37 -10.13
CA GLU A 61 -8.49 0.25 -8.67
C GLU A 61 -8.75 -1.20 -8.29
N CYS A 62 -7.68 -1.97 -8.08
CA CYS A 62 -7.73 -3.42 -7.90
C CYS A 62 -7.88 -3.89 -6.44
N ALA A 63 -8.09 -2.96 -5.52
CA ALA A 63 -8.43 -3.19 -4.11
C ALA A 63 -9.37 -2.09 -3.64
N VAL A 64 -10.51 -1.95 -4.33
CA VAL A 64 -11.38 -0.77 -4.26
C VAL A 64 -11.97 -0.50 -2.88
N GLY A 65 -12.14 -1.53 -2.05
CA GLY A 65 -12.70 -1.38 -0.73
C GLY A 65 -14.10 -0.77 -0.73
N GLN A 66 -14.24 0.35 -0.05
CA GLN A 66 -15.48 1.14 -0.03
C GLN A 66 -15.54 2.22 -1.13
N GLY A 67 -14.59 2.24 -2.05
CA GLY A 67 -14.61 3.11 -3.22
C GLY A 67 -14.06 4.53 -3.02
N HIS A 68 -13.41 4.83 -1.90
CA HIS A 68 -12.98 6.20 -1.59
C HIS A 68 -12.01 6.77 -2.65
N LEU A 69 -11.01 5.99 -3.09
CA LEU A 69 -10.10 6.39 -4.15
C LEU A 69 -10.81 6.46 -5.50
N ALA A 70 -11.62 5.43 -5.82
CA ALA A 70 -12.35 5.35 -7.07
C ALA A 70 -13.28 6.54 -7.27
N GLU A 71 -14.06 6.92 -6.25
CA GLU A 71 -14.94 8.08 -6.31
C GLU A 71 -14.16 9.39 -6.50
N ARG A 72 -13.01 9.51 -5.83
CA ARG A 72 -12.17 10.69 -5.99
C ARG A 72 -11.59 10.79 -7.39
N LEU A 73 -11.09 9.69 -7.95
CA LEU A 73 -10.61 9.62 -9.33
C LEU A 73 -11.72 9.94 -10.34
N LYS A 74 -12.92 9.38 -10.15
CA LYS A 74 -14.09 9.68 -10.99
C LYS A 74 -14.45 11.16 -10.96
N SER A 75 -14.32 11.82 -9.81
CA SER A 75 -14.58 13.27 -9.68
C SER A 75 -13.61 14.12 -10.50
N TYR A 76 -12.42 13.63 -10.79
CA TYR A 76 -11.46 14.23 -11.72
C TYR A 76 -11.68 13.84 -13.19
N GLY A 77 -12.73 13.04 -13.43
CA GLY A 77 -13.12 12.65 -14.78
C GLY A 77 -12.43 11.39 -15.31
N TYR A 78 -11.70 10.62 -14.49
CA TYR A 78 -11.18 9.31 -14.89
C TYR A 78 -12.31 8.27 -15.04
N THR A 79 -12.10 7.31 -15.92
CA THR A 79 -12.91 6.08 -15.97
C THR A 79 -12.23 5.08 -15.06
N VAL A 80 -12.93 4.58 -14.04
CA VAL A 80 -12.32 3.69 -13.05
C VAL A 80 -13.00 2.34 -13.07
N GLU A 81 -12.22 1.32 -13.43
CA GLU A 81 -12.55 -0.09 -13.23
C GLU A 81 -12.24 -0.48 -11.79
N CYS A 82 -13.17 -1.16 -11.14
CA CYS A 82 -13.14 -1.39 -9.71
C CYS A 82 -13.23 -2.89 -9.40
N THR A 83 -12.20 -3.45 -8.79
CA THR A 83 -12.21 -4.84 -8.33
C THR A 83 -11.77 -4.94 -6.88
N ASP A 84 -12.19 -5.98 -6.19
CA ASP A 84 -11.74 -6.34 -4.84
C ASP A 84 -11.89 -7.84 -4.62
N LEU A 85 -11.17 -8.40 -3.69
CA LEU A 85 -11.33 -9.79 -3.27
C LEU A 85 -12.69 -10.03 -2.59
N ILE A 86 -13.26 -8.99 -1.97
CA ILE A 86 -14.47 -9.07 -1.14
C ILE A 86 -15.41 -7.94 -1.53
N ASP A 87 -16.68 -8.29 -1.69
CA ASP A 87 -17.73 -7.27 -1.82
C ASP A 87 -17.88 -6.49 -0.50
N ARG A 88 -17.50 -5.21 -0.54
CA ARG A 88 -17.64 -4.26 0.57
C ARG A 88 -18.76 -3.25 0.35
N GLY A 89 -19.65 -3.54 -0.60
CA GLY A 89 -20.83 -2.73 -0.90
C GLY A 89 -20.58 -1.53 -1.80
N TYR A 90 -19.41 -1.40 -2.42
CA TYR A 90 -19.18 -0.35 -3.41
C TYR A 90 -19.81 -0.75 -4.76
N PRO A 91 -20.75 0.06 -5.33
CA PRO A 91 -21.45 -0.33 -6.54
C PRO A 91 -20.55 -0.51 -7.75
N GLY A 92 -20.76 -1.61 -8.49
CA GLY A 92 -19.98 -1.90 -9.70
C GLY A 92 -18.62 -2.53 -9.43
N THR A 93 -18.36 -2.98 -8.20
CA THR A 93 -17.16 -3.78 -7.88
C THR A 93 -17.30 -5.18 -8.47
N GLU A 94 -16.32 -5.59 -9.25
CA GLU A 94 -16.16 -6.98 -9.67
C GLU A 94 -15.33 -7.73 -8.63
N ILE A 95 -15.73 -8.96 -8.30
CA ILE A 95 -15.00 -9.78 -7.31
C ILE A 95 -13.89 -10.54 -8.00
N VAL A 96 -12.66 -10.18 -7.68
CA VAL A 96 -11.44 -10.69 -8.31
C VAL A 96 -10.36 -10.89 -7.26
N ASP A 97 -9.69 -12.03 -7.27
CA ASP A 97 -8.45 -12.23 -6.52
C ASP A 97 -7.27 -11.70 -7.34
N PHE A 98 -6.93 -10.45 -7.14
CA PHE A 98 -5.85 -9.78 -7.85
C PHE A 98 -4.47 -10.46 -7.65
N VAL A 99 -4.29 -11.24 -6.60
CA VAL A 99 -3.01 -11.93 -6.33
C VAL A 99 -2.85 -13.18 -7.20
N THR A 100 -3.94 -13.91 -7.44
CA THR A 100 -3.89 -15.22 -8.11
C THR A 100 -4.32 -15.18 -9.56
N GLU A 101 -5.17 -14.24 -9.92
CA GLU A 101 -5.71 -14.13 -11.28
C GLU A 101 -4.82 -13.22 -12.15
N LYS A 102 -4.76 -13.55 -13.45
CA LYS A 102 -3.99 -12.77 -14.42
C LYS A 102 -4.95 -12.01 -15.31
N TYR A 103 -4.75 -10.70 -15.35
CA TYR A 103 -5.53 -9.78 -16.16
C TYR A 103 -4.62 -8.97 -17.07
N TYR A 104 -5.18 -8.49 -18.17
CA TYR A 104 -4.58 -7.43 -18.99
C TYR A 104 -5.50 -6.22 -18.94
N PHE A 105 -4.96 -5.09 -18.59
CA PHE A 105 -5.68 -3.82 -18.52
C PHE A 105 -4.96 -2.74 -19.34
N ASP A 106 -5.65 -2.16 -20.29
CA ASP A 106 -5.12 -1.06 -21.10
C ASP A 106 -5.38 0.29 -20.43
N GLY A 107 -4.57 0.59 -19.42
CA GLY A 107 -4.66 1.78 -18.59
C GLY A 107 -3.63 1.77 -17.49
N ASP A 108 -3.75 2.71 -16.55
CA ASP A 108 -2.90 2.81 -15.38
C ASP A 108 -3.57 2.15 -14.16
N ILE A 109 -2.77 1.75 -13.19
CA ILE A 109 -3.27 1.22 -11.90
C ILE A 109 -3.01 2.25 -10.81
N ILE A 110 -4.06 2.57 -10.03
CA ILE A 110 -3.93 3.37 -8.80
C ILE A 110 -4.69 2.63 -7.69
N THR A 111 -3.99 2.18 -6.64
CA THR A 111 -4.60 1.36 -5.60
C THR A 111 -3.91 1.52 -4.24
N ASN A 112 -4.64 1.21 -3.16
CA ASN A 112 -4.10 1.00 -1.81
C ASN A 112 -4.22 -0.49 -1.46
N PRO A 113 -3.22 -1.31 -1.80
CA PRO A 113 -3.31 -2.75 -1.60
C PRO A 113 -3.22 -3.14 -0.12
N PRO A 114 -3.73 -4.33 0.25
CA PRO A 114 -3.49 -4.88 1.57
C PRO A 114 -1.99 -5.09 1.79
N TYR A 115 -1.43 -4.48 2.83
CA TYR A 115 0.03 -4.41 3.06
C TYR A 115 0.70 -5.78 3.17
N LYS A 116 -0.04 -6.78 3.61
CA LYS A 116 0.44 -8.16 3.71
C LYS A 116 0.83 -8.74 2.34
N TYR A 117 0.16 -8.32 1.28
CA TYR A 117 0.33 -8.82 -0.09
C TYR A 117 0.94 -7.78 -1.04
N CYS A 118 1.59 -6.74 -0.49
CA CYS A 118 2.10 -5.63 -1.30
C CYS A 118 3.08 -6.08 -2.39
N SER A 119 3.91 -7.09 -2.14
CA SER A 119 4.87 -7.60 -3.13
C SER A 119 4.18 -8.26 -4.32
N GLU A 120 3.18 -9.09 -4.04
CA GLU A 120 2.35 -9.76 -5.04
C GLU A 120 1.55 -8.75 -5.85
N PHE A 121 0.97 -7.73 -5.19
CA PHE A 121 0.27 -6.64 -5.86
C PHE A 121 1.18 -5.85 -6.79
N ILE A 122 2.40 -5.49 -6.36
CA ILE A 122 3.35 -4.77 -7.23
C ILE A 122 3.67 -5.59 -8.48
N LEU A 123 4.03 -6.87 -8.32
CA LEU A 123 4.41 -7.71 -9.44
C LEU A 123 3.24 -7.95 -10.40
N ASN A 124 2.05 -8.27 -9.87
CA ASN A 124 0.88 -8.47 -10.72
C ASN A 124 0.44 -7.20 -11.43
N ALA A 125 0.51 -6.04 -10.77
CA ALA A 125 0.18 -4.77 -11.40
C ALA A 125 1.11 -4.45 -12.58
N LEU A 126 2.41 -4.66 -12.41
CA LEU A 126 3.40 -4.46 -13.48
C LEU A 126 3.19 -5.43 -14.66
N ASP A 127 2.77 -6.67 -14.37
CA ASP A 127 2.48 -7.68 -15.40
C ASP A 127 1.13 -7.44 -16.11
N SER A 128 0.21 -6.70 -15.48
CA SER A 128 -1.17 -6.52 -15.97
C SER A 128 -1.34 -5.37 -16.95
N ILE A 129 -0.39 -4.45 -17.03
CA ILE A 129 -0.49 -3.26 -17.88
C ILE A 129 0.59 -3.19 -18.95
N PRO A 130 0.34 -2.50 -20.08
CA PRO A 130 1.34 -2.29 -21.12
C PRO A 130 2.55 -1.51 -20.63
N THR A 131 3.71 -1.79 -21.23
CA THR A 131 4.91 -0.97 -21.02
C THR A 131 4.64 0.48 -21.39
N GLY A 132 4.97 1.38 -20.48
CA GLY A 132 4.73 2.82 -20.63
C GLY A 132 3.56 3.33 -19.80
N ASN A 133 2.68 2.44 -19.37
CA ASN A 133 1.63 2.76 -18.38
C ASN A 133 2.21 2.79 -16.95
N LYS A 134 1.46 3.36 -16.03
CA LYS A 134 1.90 3.63 -14.65
C LYS A 134 1.19 2.76 -13.63
N VAL A 135 1.94 2.36 -12.62
CA VAL A 135 1.41 1.79 -11.37
C VAL A 135 1.70 2.76 -10.23
N ALA A 136 0.67 3.24 -9.57
CA ALA A 136 0.78 4.05 -8.35
C ALA A 136 0.13 3.31 -7.19
N MET A 137 0.90 3.08 -6.12
CA MET A 137 0.43 2.35 -4.95
C MET A 137 0.65 3.14 -3.67
N PHE A 138 -0.37 3.17 -2.83
CA PHE A 138 -0.28 3.73 -1.49
C PHE A 138 0.27 2.66 -0.54
N LEU A 139 1.53 2.83 -0.14
CA LEU A 139 2.26 1.81 0.62
C LEU A 139 2.91 2.41 1.86
N LYS A 140 3.17 1.58 2.86
CA LYS A 140 4.02 1.97 3.98
C LYS A 140 5.46 2.14 3.51
N LEU A 141 6.18 3.14 4.04
CA LEU A 141 7.59 3.39 3.70
C LEU A 141 8.47 2.13 3.89
N GLN A 142 8.17 1.32 4.90
CA GLN A 142 8.82 0.05 5.16
C GLN A 142 8.73 -0.97 4.00
N THR A 143 7.81 -0.77 3.06
CA THR A 143 7.73 -1.61 1.85
C THR A 143 8.96 -1.45 0.97
N LEU A 144 9.66 -0.33 1.05
CA LEU A 144 10.92 -0.09 0.33
C LEU A 144 12.11 -0.83 0.96
N GLU A 145 11.95 -1.37 2.15
CA GLU A 145 13.00 -2.04 2.90
C GLU A 145 12.97 -3.56 2.69
N GLY A 146 14.10 -4.20 2.92
CA GLY A 146 14.24 -5.65 2.99
C GLY A 146 14.85 -6.27 1.73
N GLN A 147 15.84 -7.15 1.98
CA GLN A 147 16.63 -7.79 0.94
C GLN A 147 15.80 -8.58 -0.06
N LYS A 148 14.80 -9.34 0.41
CA LYS A 148 13.92 -10.12 -0.45
C LYS A 148 13.19 -9.24 -1.47
N ARG A 149 12.58 -8.12 -1.03
CA ARG A 149 11.90 -7.20 -1.95
C ARG A 149 12.86 -6.51 -2.92
N TYR A 150 14.08 -6.18 -2.45
CA TYR A 150 15.10 -5.68 -3.35
C TYR A 150 15.42 -6.68 -4.45
N GLU A 151 15.71 -7.92 -4.12
CA GLU A 151 16.09 -8.97 -5.07
C GLU A 151 14.95 -9.35 -6.03
N GLU A 152 13.73 -9.47 -5.53
CA GLU A 152 12.58 -9.94 -6.31
C GLU A 152 11.90 -8.84 -7.13
N ILE A 153 11.92 -7.58 -6.63
CA ILE A 153 11.17 -6.47 -7.21
C ILE A 153 12.10 -5.33 -7.62
N TYR A 154 12.69 -4.62 -6.65
CA TYR A 154 13.28 -3.31 -6.91
C TYR A 154 14.60 -3.34 -7.67
N SER A 155 15.32 -4.46 -7.69
CA SER A 155 16.48 -4.63 -8.56
C SER A 155 16.12 -4.67 -10.04
N LYS A 156 14.88 -5.06 -10.38
CA LYS A 156 14.36 -5.17 -11.74
C LYS A 156 13.45 -4.01 -12.11
N TYR A 157 12.62 -3.59 -11.16
CA TYR A 157 11.58 -2.57 -11.30
C TYR A 157 11.72 -1.53 -10.17
N PRO A 158 12.79 -0.71 -10.18
CA PRO A 158 12.93 0.34 -9.18
C PRO A 158 11.80 1.36 -9.30
N PRO A 159 11.27 1.89 -8.19
CA PRO A 159 10.28 2.95 -8.24
C PRO A 159 10.86 4.16 -8.99
N LYS A 160 10.10 4.72 -9.92
CA LYS A 160 10.49 5.91 -10.66
C LYS A 160 10.44 7.16 -9.79
N THR A 161 9.43 7.24 -8.94
CA THR A 161 9.19 8.37 -8.04
C THR A 161 8.62 7.87 -6.72
N ILE A 162 9.00 8.51 -5.62
CA ILE A 162 8.48 8.25 -4.29
C ILE A 162 7.97 9.56 -3.73
N TYR A 163 6.69 9.62 -3.41
CA TYR A 163 6.05 10.75 -2.75
C TYR A 163 5.87 10.43 -1.27
N ILE A 164 6.43 11.23 -0.39
CA ILE A 164 6.31 11.05 1.06
C ILE A 164 5.37 12.10 1.62
N TYR A 165 4.25 11.66 2.17
CA TYR A 165 3.28 12.55 2.82
C TYR A 165 3.63 12.70 4.30
N ILE A 166 3.97 13.93 4.71
CA ILE A 166 4.41 14.24 6.08
C ILE A 166 3.22 14.31 7.06
N LEU A 167 2.03 14.53 6.57
CA LEU A 167 0.80 14.63 7.36
C LEU A 167 -0.04 13.35 7.27
N ARG A 168 0.36 12.33 8.03
CA ARG A 168 -0.34 11.04 8.24
C ARG A 168 -0.54 10.17 7.00
N GLU A 169 0.29 9.14 6.94
CA GLU A 169 -0.01 7.83 6.35
C GLU A 169 -0.16 7.77 4.83
N LEU A 170 0.90 8.06 4.03
CA LEU A 170 0.93 7.45 2.70
C LEU A 170 2.29 7.62 2.05
N VAL A 171 2.84 6.51 1.62
CA VAL A 171 3.94 6.49 0.67
C VAL A 171 3.35 6.07 -0.67
N VAL A 172 3.57 6.88 -1.69
CA VAL A 172 3.26 6.54 -3.08
C VAL A 172 4.57 6.14 -3.76
N LEU A 173 4.58 4.98 -4.37
CA LEU A 173 5.71 4.47 -5.17
C LEU A 173 5.49 4.72 -6.64
#